data_ae003ff34c46a95dd717927484b2968d
#
_entry.id   ae003ff34c46a95dd717927484b2968d
#
_cell.length_a   1.000
_cell.length_b   1.000
_cell.length_c   1.000
_cell.angle_alpha   90.00
_cell.angle_beta   90.00
_cell.angle_gamma   90.00
#
_symmetry.space_group_name_H-M   'P 1'
#
loop_
_entity.id
_entity.type
_entity.pdbx_description
1 polymer ?
#
loop_
_entity_poly.entity_id
_entity_poly.type
_entity_poly.pdbx_seq_one_letter_code
_entity_poly.pdbx_strand_id
1 'polypeptide(L)'
;NLLKIDGRDDPLVPADILLLREALQASGDYRLDLHPAVIAVIVLSTAVFIALAIVLGKKRKQGGSTVSRIVGIVLSIAVFAGAFFGLYRDRELYASFPVSSVYNVTTIFNELGLNYCFLYNFNLYTVDKPDDYSAKTVESYISEQKTEEPEGVKPQIIMIMCEAFNDVTDADAFTYSEEDDPMHGFYEVASSPNSINGHIVVPNFGAGTANTEFDVLTGMQTNLISETSNSAMRSFHHSVPSMATVLGNQGYSSLYFHPGSSWFYNRDSALSFLGVDERVFVEDLEDKSNMETSFLKNLKQLVSERTQNGERLFTYATTIQNHQAYTYSKYDFEVPKVQTSVQLSDYAEELLSVYAYGVKCSSDMLLELTEYLNSLDDPYVLVFFGDHRPNLGADYLAYNEIGMDIADD
;
A
#
# COMPACT_ATOMS: atom_id res chain seq x y z
N ASN A 1 7.11 0.98 -17.23
CA ASN A 1 7.72 1.94 -16.32
C ASN A 1 7.01 3.30 -16.41
N LEU A 2 6.94 3.94 -17.59
CA LEU A 2 6.30 5.26 -17.75
C LEU A 2 4.87 5.31 -17.21
N LEU A 3 4.07 4.28 -17.47
CA LEU A 3 2.68 4.20 -16.97
C LEU A 3 2.60 4.11 -15.44
N LYS A 4 3.54 3.43 -14.81
CA LYS A 4 3.57 3.30 -13.36
C LYS A 4 4.05 4.60 -12.71
N ILE A 5 5.04 5.27 -13.30
CA ILE A 5 5.51 6.58 -12.83
C ILE A 5 4.39 7.62 -12.96
N ASP A 6 3.72 7.67 -14.12
CA ASP A 6 2.63 8.63 -14.37
C ASP A 6 1.44 8.45 -13.42
N GLY A 7 1.08 7.20 -13.12
CA GLY A 7 -0.07 6.89 -12.26
C GLY A 7 0.21 6.75 -10.76
N ARG A 8 1.48 6.57 -10.35
CA ARG A 8 1.84 6.27 -8.95
C ARG A 8 3.13 6.92 -8.46
N ASP A 9 3.80 7.68 -9.32
CA ASP A 9 5.15 8.24 -9.08
C ASP A 9 6.19 7.20 -8.62
N ASP A 10 5.98 5.94 -9.03
CA ASP A 10 6.78 4.79 -8.60
C ASP A 10 7.30 4.02 -9.82
N PRO A 11 8.61 3.68 -9.89
CA PRO A 11 9.17 2.99 -11.04
C PRO A 11 8.80 1.51 -11.07
N LEU A 12 8.92 0.91 -12.26
CA LEU A 12 8.71 -0.52 -12.46
C LEU A 12 9.80 -1.33 -11.75
N VAL A 13 9.39 -2.20 -10.85
CA VAL A 13 10.26 -3.15 -10.14
C VAL A 13 9.92 -4.59 -10.51
N PRO A 14 10.81 -5.57 -10.29
CA PRO A 14 10.52 -6.99 -10.62
C PRO A 14 9.25 -7.54 -9.97
N ALA A 15 8.88 -7.06 -8.77
CA ALA A 15 7.64 -7.41 -8.09
C ALA A 15 6.38 -7.14 -8.92
N ASP A 16 6.39 -6.06 -9.71
CA ASP A 16 5.25 -5.70 -10.55
C ASP A 16 4.93 -6.75 -11.61
N ILE A 17 5.88 -7.63 -11.94
CA ILE A 17 5.63 -8.76 -12.83
C ILE A 17 4.58 -9.70 -12.21
N LEU A 18 4.60 -9.87 -10.89
CA LEU A 18 3.63 -10.67 -10.16
C LEU A 18 2.25 -9.99 -10.13
N LEU A 19 2.24 -8.64 -10.19
CA LEU A 19 1.04 -7.81 -10.22
C LEU A 19 0.46 -7.61 -11.64
N LEU A 20 1.11 -8.14 -12.68
CA LEU A 20 0.71 -7.89 -14.07
C LEU A 20 -0.74 -8.25 -14.35
N ARG A 21 -1.24 -9.35 -13.78
CA ARG A 21 -2.65 -9.76 -13.95
C ARG A 21 -3.60 -8.75 -13.32
N GLU A 22 -3.26 -8.25 -12.16
CA GLU A 22 -4.04 -7.26 -11.40
C GLU A 22 -4.00 -5.91 -12.10
N ALA A 23 -2.81 -5.48 -12.53
CA ALA A 23 -2.66 -4.27 -13.32
C ALA A 23 -3.46 -4.30 -14.63
N LEU A 24 -3.56 -5.46 -15.29
CA LEU A 24 -4.38 -5.63 -16.49
C LEU A 24 -5.87 -5.59 -16.17
N GLN A 25 -6.32 -6.11 -15.03
CA GLN A 25 -7.72 -6.05 -14.60
C GLN A 25 -8.13 -4.64 -14.17
N ALA A 26 -7.26 -3.93 -13.45
CA ALA A 26 -7.47 -2.55 -13.04
C ALA A 26 -7.30 -1.53 -14.19
N SER A 27 -6.68 -1.92 -15.30
CA SER A 27 -6.38 -1.00 -16.43
C SER A 27 -7.63 -0.41 -17.11
N GLY A 28 -8.81 -1.00 -16.89
CA GLY A 28 -10.09 -0.44 -17.37
C GLY A 28 -10.49 0.87 -16.70
N ASP A 29 -9.99 1.11 -15.48
CA ASP A 29 -10.33 2.28 -14.66
C ASP A 29 -9.31 3.43 -14.82
N TYR A 30 -8.16 3.16 -15.45
CA TYR A 30 -7.13 4.16 -15.71
C TYR A 30 -7.16 4.64 -17.15
N ARG A 31 -7.27 5.94 -17.38
CA ARG A 31 -7.03 6.55 -18.69
C ARG A 31 -5.52 6.53 -18.96
N LEU A 32 -5.11 5.64 -19.85
CA LEU A 32 -3.73 5.56 -20.33
C LEU A 32 -3.48 6.67 -21.36
N ASP A 33 -3.10 7.84 -20.94
CA ASP A 33 -2.77 8.96 -21.84
C ASP A 33 -1.30 8.84 -22.29
N LEU A 34 -1.01 7.80 -23.07
CA LEU A 34 0.30 7.66 -23.69
C LEU A 34 0.46 8.72 -24.78
N HIS A 35 1.40 9.63 -24.60
CA HIS A 35 1.74 10.60 -25.61
C HIS A 35 2.04 9.89 -26.95
N PRO A 36 1.44 10.26 -28.09
CA PRO A 36 1.59 9.57 -29.37
C PRO A 36 3.05 9.36 -29.79
N ALA A 37 3.95 10.28 -29.41
CA ALA A 37 5.37 10.14 -29.67
C ALA A 37 6.02 8.95 -28.94
N VAL A 38 5.58 8.62 -27.72
CA VAL A 38 6.07 7.45 -26.97
C VAL A 38 5.66 6.16 -27.66
N ILE A 39 4.41 6.08 -28.12
CA ILE A 39 3.90 4.93 -28.90
C ILE A 39 4.71 4.80 -30.20
N ALA A 40 4.94 5.89 -30.91
CA ALA A 40 5.72 5.88 -32.14
C ALA A 40 7.18 5.41 -31.92
N VAL A 41 7.83 5.84 -30.83
CA VAL A 41 9.20 5.41 -30.48
C VAL A 41 9.21 3.90 -30.14
N ILE A 42 8.25 3.38 -29.39
CA ILE A 42 8.16 1.96 -29.07
C ILE A 42 7.96 1.13 -30.34
N VAL A 43 7.02 1.50 -31.20
CA VAL A 43 6.75 0.81 -32.46
C VAL A 43 7.96 0.85 -33.38
N LEU A 44 8.61 2.01 -33.53
CA LEU A 44 9.76 2.19 -34.41
C LEU A 44 10.97 1.39 -33.90
N SER A 45 11.28 1.45 -32.61
CA SER A 45 12.40 0.71 -32.00
C SER A 45 12.18 -0.81 -32.12
N THR A 46 10.95 -1.28 -31.91
CA THR A 46 10.58 -2.68 -32.08
C THR A 46 10.73 -3.12 -33.54
N ALA A 47 10.26 -2.30 -34.48
CA ALA A 47 10.42 -2.57 -35.92
C ALA A 47 11.88 -2.61 -36.34
N VAL A 48 12.72 -1.67 -35.86
CA VAL A 48 14.16 -1.66 -36.10
C VAL A 48 14.83 -2.89 -35.51
N PHE A 49 14.48 -3.29 -34.30
CA PHE A 49 15.02 -4.51 -33.67
C PHE A 49 14.69 -5.75 -34.49
N ILE A 50 13.44 -5.90 -34.91
CA ILE A 50 12.98 -7.03 -35.76
C ILE A 50 13.74 -7.01 -37.10
N ALA A 51 13.85 -5.85 -37.75
CA ALA A 51 14.56 -5.72 -39.00
C ALA A 51 16.06 -6.09 -38.87
N LEU A 52 16.72 -5.63 -37.81
CA LEU A 52 18.11 -6.01 -37.50
C LEU A 52 18.23 -7.51 -37.24
N ALA A 53 17.33 -8.10 -36.48
CA ALA A 53 17.32 -9.55 -36.22
C ALA A 53 17.17 -10.38 -37.50
N ILE A 54 16.29 -9.94 -38.43
CA ILE A 54 16.11 -10.59 -39.75
C ILE A 54 17.38 -10.42 -40.62
N VAL A 55 17.95 -9.21 -40.69
CA VAL A 55 19.14 -8.93 -41.50
C VAL A 55 20.35 -9.70 -40.98
N LEU A 56 20.59 -9.68 -39.69
CA LEU A 56 21.67 -10.42 -39.04
C LEU A 56 21.47 -11.94 -39.14
N GLY A 57 20.24 -12.39 -39.02
CA GLY A 57 19.87 -13.80 -39.21
C GLY A 57 20.09 -14.28 -40.65
N LYS A 58 19.75 -13.43 -41.65
CA LYS A 58 20.01 -13.73 -43.08
C LYS A 58 21.50 -13.69 -43.44
N LYS A 59 22.31 -12.81 -42.83
CA LYS A 59 23.76 -12.76 -43.04
C LYS A 59 24.52 -13.93 -42.41
N ARG A 60 23.91 -14.67 -41.47
CA ARG A 60 24.47 -15.90 -40.90
C ARG A 60 24.29 -17.06 -41.88
N LYS A 61 24.98 -17.01 -43.02
CA LYS A 61 25.17 -18.20 -43.88
C LYS A 61 26.01 -19.23 -43.11
N GLN A 62 25.35 -20.32 -42.74
CA GLN A 62 25.86 -21.66 -42.50
C GLN A 62 27.29 -21.80 -41.96
N GLY A 63 27.46 -22.41 -40.83
CA GLY A 63 28.72 -23.02 -40.49
C GLY A 63 29.05 -23.23 -39.01
N GLY A 64 28.24 -22.79 -38.11
CA GLY A 64 28.50 -23.17 -36.71
C GLY A 64 27.97 -24.57 -36.45
N SER A 65 28.80 -25.52 -36.01
CA SER A 65 28.33 -26.82 -35.53
C SER A 65 27.33 -26.62 -34.39
N THR A 66 26.45 -27.58 -34.16
CA THR A 66 25.53 -27.54 -32.99
C THR A 66 26.28 -27.31 -31.72
N VAL A 67 27.48 -27.84 -31.60
CA VAL A 67 28.40 -27.63 -30.46
C VAL A 67 28.76 -26.16 -30.30
N SER A 68 29.15 -25.44 -31.39
CA SER A 68 29.50 -24.01 -31.27
C SER A 68 28.31 -23.12 -30.88
N ARG A 69 27.09 -23.52 -31.24
CA ARG A 69 25.85 -22.83 -30.81
C ARG A 69 25.58 -23.05 -29.32
N ILE A 70 25.70 -24.29 -28.84
CA ILE A 70 25.55 -24.63 -27.43
C ILE A 70 26.60 -23.90 -26.61
N VAL A 71 27.87 -23.96 -27.02
CA VAL A 71 28.96 -23.22 -26.35
C VAL A 71 28.68 -21.71 -26.29
N GLY A 72 28.18 -21.13 -27.40
CA GLY A 72 27.80 -19.71 -27.43
C GLY A 72 26.67 -19.37 -26.44
N ILE A 73 25.66 -20.23 -26.35
CA ILE A 73 24.54 -20.04 -25.38
C ILE A 73 25.06 -20.17 -23.94
N VAL A 74 25.85 -21.19 -23.64
CA VAL A 74 26.43 -21.40 -22.29
C VAL A 74 27.31 -20.23 -21.89
N LEU A 75 28.19 -19.75 -22.79
CA LEU A 75 29.00 -18.57 -22.52
C LEU A 75 28.17 -17.31 -22.30
N SER A 76 27.10 -17.10 -23.08
CA SER A 76 26.20 -15.96 -22.88
C SER A 76 25.49 -16.01 -21.54
N ILE A 77 25.02 -17.19 -21.14
CA ILE A 77 24.41 -17.42 -19.83
C ILE A 77 25.44 -17.19 -18.71
N ALA A 78 26.67 -17.69 -18.86
CA ALA A 78 27.74 -17.53 -17.88
C ALA A 78 28.15 -16.05 -17.72
N VAL A 79 28.26 -15.30 -18.81
CA VAL A 79 28.54 -13.86 -18.78
C VAL A 79 27.41 -13.09 -18.13
N PHE A 80 26.15 -13.40 -18.49
CA PHE A 80 24.99 -12.79 -17.87
C PHE A 80 24.92 -13.09 -16.37
N ALA A 81 25.09 -14.34 -15.98
CA ALA A 81 25.09 -14.75 -14.58
C ALA A 81 26.24 -14.07 -13.81
N GLY A 82 27.46 -14.03 -14.38
CA GLY A 82 28.58 -13.33 -13.78
C GLY A 82 28.35 -11.84 -13.59
N ALA A 83 27.76 -11.18 -14.57
CA ALA A 83 27.36 -9.78 -14.45
C ALA A 83 26.23 -9.58 -13.43
N PHE A 84 25.22 -10.45 -13.47
CA PHE A 84 24.08 -10.38 -12.55
C PHE A 84 24.54 -10.54 -11.10
N PHE A 85 25.29 -11.59 -10.79
CA PHE A 85 25.73 -11.87 -9.41
C PHE A 85 26.89 -10.97 -8.95
N GLY A 86 27.78 -10.52 -9.84
CA GLY A 86 28.94 -9.74 -9.47
C GLY A 86 28.78 -8.23 -9.63
N LEU A 87 27.75 -7.74 -10.32
CA LEU A 87 27.54 -6.32 -10.56
C LEU A 87 26.14 -5.85 -10.08
N TYR A 88 25.09 -6.56 -10.52
CA TYR A 88 23.73 -6.11 -10.22
C TYR A 88 23.28 -6.51 -8.81
N ARG A 89 23.84 -7.54 -8.21
CA ARG A 89 23.55 -7.96 -6.84
C ARG A 89 24.46 -7.35 -5.79
N ASP A 90 25.44 -6.58 -6.18
CA ASP A 90 26.41 -5.98 -5.26
C ASP A 90 25.78 -4.78 -4.55
N ARG A 91 25.44 -4.94 -3.27
CA ARG A 91 24.82 -3.89 -2.43
C ARG A 91 25.80 -2.76 -2.11
N GLU A 92 27.08 -3.06 -1.92
CA GLU A 92 28.09 -2.05 -1.64
C GLU A 92 28.32 -1.16 -2.88
N LEU A 93 28.35 -1.78 -4.06
CA LEU A 93 28.42 -1.04 -5.31
C LEU A 93 27.20 -0.14 -5.51
N TYR A 94 25.99 -0.66 -5.26
CA TYR A 94 24.76 0.12 -5.38
C TYR A 94 24.78 1.33 -4.44
N ALA A 95 25.12 1.12 -3.16
CA ALA A 95 25.21 2.17 -2.16
C ALA A 95 26.35 3.18 -2.45
N SER A 96 27.34 2.81 -3.26
CA SER A 96 28.46 3.71 -3.62
C SER A 96 28.13 4.75 -4.68
N PHE A 97 27.02 4.59 -5.40
CA PHE A 97 26.61 5.56 -6.40
C PHE A 97 26.06 6.82 -5.74
N PRO A 98 26.52 8.01 -6.14
CA PRO A 98 25.95 9.25 -5.65
C PRO A 98 24.55 9.43 -6.22
N VAL A 99 23.56 9.50 -5.35
CA VAL A 99 22.17 9.82 -5.70
C VAL A 99 21.72 11.03 -4.88
N SER A 100 20.89 11.88 -5.47
CA SER A 100 20.45 13.12 -4.81
C SER A 100 19.46 12.84 -3.65
N SER A 101 18.75 11.72 -3.70
CA SER A 101 17.89 11.25 -2.60
C SER A 101 17.91 9.72 -2.57
N VAL A 102 18.21 9.16 -1.39
CA VAL A 102 18.13 7.71 -1.13
C VAL A 102 16.70 7.28 -0.77
N TYR A 103 15.85 8.23 -0.42
CA TYR A 103 14.47 7.98 0.02
C TYR A 103 13.46 8.01 -1.13
N ASN A 104 13.79 8.66 -2.25
CA ASN A 104 12.93 8.73 -3.41
C ASN A 104 13.35 7.72 -4.48
N VAL A 105 12.59 6.64 -4.59
CA VAL A 105 12.87 5.53 -5.51
C VAL A 105 12.86 5.97 -6.96
N THR A 106 11.94 6.89 -7.34
CA THR A 106 11.87 7.43 -8.70
C THR A 106 13.12 8.23 -9.05
N THR A 107 13.64 9.03 -8.12
CA THR A 107 14.91 9.73 -8.26
C THR A 107 16.07 8.76 -8.50
N ILE A 108 16.17 7.70 -7.68
CA ILE A 108 17.21 6.67 -7.84
C ILE A 108 17.14 6.01 -9.22
N PHE A 109 15.95 5.66 -9.69
CA PHE A 109 15.76 5.06 -11.01
C PHE A 109 16.07 6.03 -12.17
N ASN A 110 15.81 7.31 -11.99
CA ASN A 110 16.17 8.34 -12.98
C ASN A 110 17.69 8.55 -13.06
N GLU A 111 18.40 8.51 -11.94
CA GLU A 111 19.82 8.76 -11.84
C GLU A 111 20.67 7.52 -12.21
N LEU A 112 20.30 6.34 -11.75
CA LEU A 112 21.04 5.08 -11.99
C LEU A 112 20.53 4.31 -13.21
N GLY A 113 19.36 4.66 -13.73
CA GLY A 113 18.74 4.06 -14.90
C GLY A 113 17.91 2.81 -14.60
N LEU A 114 16.76 2.71 -15.30
CA LEU A 114 15.78 1.64 -15.12
C LEU A 114 16.39 0.23 -15.15
N ASN A 115 17.27 -0.06 -16.11
CA ASN A 115 17.79 -1.42 -16.27
C ASN A 115 18.64 -1.87 -15.09
N TYR A 116 19.48 -0.97 -14.56
CA TYR A 116 20.31 -1.27 -13.40
C TYR A 116 19.47 -1.46 -12.15
N CYS A 117 18.61 -0.49 -11.84
CA CYS A 117 17.75 -0.55 -10.68
C CYS A 117 16.77 -1.73 -10.75
N PHE A 118 16.18 -2.01 -11.91
CA PHE A 118 15.29 -3.17 -12.06
C PHE A 118 16.01 -4.50 -11.77
N LEU A 119 17.24 -4.69 -12.28
CA LEU A 119 18.01 -5.91 -12.01
C LEU A 119 18.51 -5.96 -10.55
N TYR A 120 18.92 -4.83 -9.98
CA TYR A 120 19.28 -4.74 -8.57
C TYR A 120 18.13 -5.15 -7.66
N ASN A 121 16.92 -4.72 -7.97
CA ASN A 121 15.73 -4.98 -7.18
C ASN A 121 15.36 -6.48 -7.09
N PHE A 122 15.98 -7.38 -7.87
CA PHE A 122 15.88 -8.83 -7.61
C PHE A 122 16.55 -9.23 -6.28
N ASN A 123 17.42 -8.41 -5.69
CA ASN A 123 17.98 -8.65 -4.36
C ASN A 123 16.92 -8.57 -3.25
N LEU A 124 15.87 -7.81 -3.49
CA LEU A 124 14.85 -7.50 -2.50
C LEU A 124 13.83 -8.63 -2.33
N TYR A 125 13.92 -9.69 -3.14
CA TYR A 125 13.15 -10.93 -2.93
C TYR A 125 13.81 -11.91 -1.94
N THR A 126 15.02 -11.64 -1.50
CA THR A 126 15.74 -12.50 -0.56
C THR A 126 15.88 -11.78 0.77
N VAL A 127 15.15 -12.27 1.77
CA VAL A 127 15.39 -11.87 3.17
C VAL A 127 16.65 -12.58 3.63
N ASP A 128 17.67 -11.82 3.98
CA ASP A 128 18.90 -12.39 4.54
C ASP A 128 18.63 -12.83 5.98
N LYS A 129 19.06 -14.06 6.29
CA LYS A 129 18.97 -14.56 7.67
C LYS A 129 20.03 -13.86 8.51
N PRO A 130 19.68 -13.33 9.70
CA PRO A 130 20.68 -12.89 10.67
C PRO A 130 21.71 -14.00 10.98
N ASP A 131 22.95 -13.62 11.28
CA ASP A 131 24.04 -14.58 11.51
C ASP A 131 23.76 -15.56 12.68
N ASP A 132 23.00 -15.10 13.68
CA ASP A 132 22.60 -15.87 14.85
C ASP A 132 21.21 -16.54 14.72
N TYR A 133 20.60 -16.52 13.53
CA TYR A 133 19.28 -17.09 13.30
C TYR A 133 19.27 -18.60 13.52
N SER A 134 18.57 -19.02 14.55
CA SER A 134 18.29 -20.43 14.84
C SER A 134 16.92 -20.57 15.55
N ALA A 135 16.30 -21.74 15.42
CA ALA A 135 15.06 -22.02 16.16
C ALA A 135 15.22 -21.78 17.67
N LYS A 136 16.38 -22.16 18.23
CA LYS A 136 16.69 -21.97 19.66
C LYS A 136 16.77 -20.49 20.03
N THR A 137 17.37 -19.63 19.18
CA THR A 137 17.45 -18.18 19.40
C THR A 137 16.04 -17.59 19.39
N VAL A 138 15.21 -17.94 18.40
CA VAL A 138 13.83 -17.49 18.30
C VAL A 138 12.99 -17.95 19.51
N GLU A 139 13.09 -19.22 19.90
CA GLU A 139 12.41 -19.76 21.09
C GLU A 139 12.79 -19.02 22.37
N SER A 140 14.07 -18.58 22.51
CA SER A 140 14.50 -17.83 23.68
C SER A 140 13.81 -16.47 23.80
N TYR A 141 13.57 -15.78 22.68
CA TYR A 141 12.82 -14.51 22.68
C TYR A 141 11.34 -14.70 23.00
N ILE A 142 10.72 -15.77 22.48
CA ILE A 142 9.29 -16.06 22.71
C ILE A 142 9.03 -16.52 24.16
N SER A 143 9.95 -17.31 24.75
CA SER A 143 9.76 -17.88 26.09
C SER A 143 9.80 -16.85 27.22
N GLU A 144 10.32 -15.66 26.99
CA GLU A 144 10.37 -14.57 27.98
C GLU A 144 9.06 -13.80 28.10
N GLN A 145 8.14 -13.96 27.15
CA GLN A 145 6.85 -13.27 27.15
C GLN A 145 5.75 -14.16 27.75
N LYS A 146 5.59 -14.11 29.07
CA LYS A 146 4.37 -14.63 29.71
C LYS A 146 3.28 -13.58 29.61
N THR A 147 2.32 -13.82 28.77
CA THR A 147 1.06 -13.06 28.78
C THR A 147 0.20 -13.58 29.95
N GLU A 148 -0.05 -12.73 30.95
CA GLU A 148 -1.12 -12.99 31.92
C GLU A 148 -2.46 -12.78 31.21
N GLU A 149 -3.40 -13.70 31.42
CA GLU A 149 -4.76 -13.49 30.90
C GLU A 149 -5.36 -12.27 31.61
N PRO A 150 -5.84 -11.24 30.86
CA PRO A 150 -6.44 -10.08 31.49
C PRO A 150 -7.73 -10.50 32.21
N GLU A 151 -7.83 -10.16 33.50
CA GLU A 151 -9.08 -10.29 34.26
C GLU A 151 -10.01 -9.13 33.87
N GLY A 152 -11.26 -9.42 33.50
CA GLY A 152 -12.27 -8.40 33.24
C GLY A 152 -13.22 -8.73 32.10
N VAL A 153 -14.04 -7.75 31.75
CA VAL A 153 -15.01 -7.87 30.66
C VAL A 153 -14.23 -7.74 29.33
N LYS A 154 -14.39 -8.73 28.45
CA LYS A 154 -13.80 -8.68 27.11
C LYS A 154 -14.65 -7.76 26.23
N PRO A 155 -14.11 -6.66 25.69
CA PRO A 155 -14.85 -5.78 24.78
C PRO A 155 -14.97 -6.37 23.38
N GLN A 156 -15.85 -5.85 22.55
CA GLN A 156 -15.72 -5.97 21.08
C GLN A 156 -14.51 -5.15 20.63
N ILE A 157 -13.73 -5.65 19.70
CA ILE A 157 -12.55 -4.95 19.17
C ILE A 157 -12.82 -4.63 17.70
N ILE A 158 -12.85 -3.34 17.37
CA ILE A 158 -13.03 -2.85 16.01
C ILE A 158 -11.80 -2.02 15.63
N MET A 159 -11.05 -2.47 14.65
CA MET A 159 -9.87 -1.79 14.15
C MET A 159 -10.12 -1.37 12.70
N ILE A 160 -10.05 -0.08 12.43
CA ILE A 160 -10.27 0.51 11.11
C ILE A 160 -8.96 1.13 10.62
N MET A 161 -8.44 0.58 9.55
CA MET A 161 -7.37 1.18 8.78
C MET A 161 -8.02 2.01 7.65
N CYS A 162 -7.83 3.31 7.70
CA CYS A 162 -8.49 4.25 6.80
C CYS A 162 -7.56 4.65 5.66
N GLU A 163 -8.02 4.47 4.43
CA GLU A 163 -7.27 4.75 3.19
C GLU A 163 -6.79 6.19 3.14
N ALA A 164 -5.48 6.38 3.06
CA ALA A 164 -4.78 7.65 2.94
C ALA A 164 -5.21 8.70 3.99
N PHE A 165 -5.67 8.29 5.18
CA PHE A 165 -6.13 9.22 6.22
C PHE A 165 -4.95 9.89 6.90
N ASN A 166 -4.76 11.16 6.64
CA ASN A 166 -3.72 11.98 7.22
C ASN A 166 -4.21 13.43 7.29
N ASP A 167 -3.79 14.13 8.33
CA ASP A 167 -4.10 15.54 8.50
C ASP A 167 -3.13 16.41 7.70
N VAL A 168 -3.54 16.78 6.49
CA VAL A 168 -2.82 17.79 5.71
C VAL A 168 -3.33 19.20 5.99
N THR A 169 -4.51 19.33 6.65
CA THR A 169 -5.12 20.63 6.94
C THR A 169 -4.52 21.32 8.15
N ASP A 170 -3.65 20.63 8.89
CA ASP A 170 -2.81 21.22 9.95
C ASP A 170 -1.75 22.22 9.41
N ALA A 171 -1.53 22.27 8.10
CA ALA A 171 -0.63 23.24 7.49
C ALA A 171 -1.18 24.67 7.60
N ASP A 172 -0.32 25.64 7.96
CA ASP A 172 -0.66 27.07 8.12
C ASP A 172 -1.34 27.71 6.89
N ALA A 173 -1.24 27.05 5.73
CA ALA A 173 -1.87 27.50 4.49
C ALA A 173 -3.40 27.39 4.51
N PHE A 174 -3.98 26.50 5.29
CA PHE A 174 -5.42 26.31 5.34
C PHE A 174 -6.13 27.32 6.23
N THR A 175 -7.37 27.66 5.89
CA THR A 175 -8.16 28.71 6.57
C THR A 175 -9.55 28.23 6.94
N TYR A 176 -9.72 26.94 7.18
CA TYR A 176 -10.99 26.38 7.61
C TYR A 176 -11.45 26.96 8.97
N SER A 177 -12.75 27.10 9.14
CA SER A 177 -13.34 27.20 10.46
C SER A 177 -13.32 25.81 11.12
N GLU A 178 -13.45 25.75 12.45
CA GLU A 178 -13.50 24.49 13.18
C GLU A 178 -14.60 23.54 12.63
N GLU A 179 -15.77 24.07 12.27
CA GLU A 179 -16.90 23.28 11.72
C GLU A 179 -16.67 22.83 10.26
N ASP A 180 -15.90 23.60 9.48
CA ASP A 180 -15.65 23.31 8.07
C ASP A 180 -14.41 22.45 7.85
N ASP A 181 -13.58 22.25 8.88
CA ASP A 181 -12.36 21.49 8.81
C ASP A 181 -12.66 20.03 8.42
N PRO A 182 -12.00 19.48 7.39
CA PRO A 182 -12.16 18.08 7.03
C PRO A 182 -11.89 17.10 8.17
N MET A 183 -11.06 17.48 9.15
CA MET A 183 -10.73 16.68 10.31
C MET A 183 -11.68 16.90 11.51
N HIS A 184 -12.70 17.74 11.39
CA HIS A 184 -13.59 18.09 12.50
C HIS A 184 -14.12 16.87 13.27
N GLY A 185 -14.71 15.89 12.62
CA GLY A 185 -15.25 14.69 13.26
C GLY A 185 -14.19 13.87 13.97
N PHE A 186 -12.97 13.80 13.40
CA PHE A 186 -11.84 13.15 14.06
C PHE A 186 -11.45 13.89 15.35
N TYR A 187 -11.34 15.21 15.32
CA TYR A 187 -10.99 15.99 16.49
C TYR A 187 -12.05 15.94 17.59
N GLU A 188 -13.33 15.89 17.22
CA GLU A 188 -14.43 15.66 18.18
C GLU A 188 -14.23 14.32 18.92
N VAL A 189 -13.94 13.24 18.21
CA VAL A 189 -13.69 11.92 18.81
C VAL A 189 -12.39 11.94 19.61
N ALA A 190 -11.32 12.52 19.08
CA ALA A 190 -10.00 12.56 19.70
C ALA A 190 -9.98 13.39 21.00
N SER A 191 -10.84 14.41 21.12
CA SER A 191 -10.99 15.23 22.32
C SER A 191 -11.79 14.57 23.45
N SER A 192 -12.46 13.46 23.17
CA SER A 192 -13.22 12.71 24.16
C SER A 192 -12.33 12.21 25.31
N PRO A 193 -12.80 12.24 26.57
CA PRO A 193 -12.00 11.78 27.72
C PRO A 193 -11.70 10.27 27.67
N ASN A 194 -12.39 9.50 26.83
CA ASN A 194 -12.18 8.07 26.63
C ASN A 194 -11.31 7.76 25.39
N SER A 195 -10.75 8.79 24.75
CA SER A 195 -9.90 8.65 23.59
C SER A 195 -8.41 8.83 23.92
N ILE A 196 -7.59 8.10 23.21
CA ILE A 196 -6.13 8.29 23.17
C ILE A 196 -5.77 8.53 21.71
N ASN A 197 -5.06 9.60 21.41
CA ASN A 197 -4.62 9.94 20.08
C ASN A 197 -3.11 10.12 20.01
N GLY A 198 -2.56 10.06 18.78
CA GLY A 198 -1.12 10.20 18.55
C GLY A 198 -0.79 9.94 17.08
N HIS A 199 0.48 9.78 16.81
CA HIS A 199 1.01 9.50 15.49
C HIS A 199 1.49 8.06 15.39
N ILE A 200 1.33 7.47 14.23
CA ILE A 200 1.90 6.16 13.90
C ILE A 200 2.92 6.30 12.78
N VAL A 201 3.91 5.42 12.77
CA VAL A 201 4.88 5.30 11.69
C VAL A 201 4.44 4.14 10.80
N VAL A 202 4.34 4.40 9.52
CA VAL A 202 3.90 3.42 8.51
C VAL A 202 5.02 3.14 7.51
N PRO A 203 5.03 1.95 6.87
CA PRO A 203 6.16 1.53 6.05
C PRO A 203 6.27 2.23 4.70
N ASN A 204 5.20 2.87 4.23
CA ASN A 204 5.14 3.40 2.87
C ASN A 204 4.53 4.80 2.82
N PHE A 205 4.87 5.53 1.73
CA PHE A 205 4.29 6.81 1.35
C PHE A 205 3.49 6.65 0.04
N GLY A 206 2.30 7.24 -0.03
CA GLY A 206 1.51 7.37 -1.25
C GLY A 206 0.90 6.08 -1.82
N ALA A 207 1.20 4.94 -1.23
CA ALA A 207 0.68 3.62 -1.62
C ALA A 207 1.17 2.55 -0.64
N GLY A 208 0.76 1.27 -0.86
CA GLY A 208 1.28 0.17 -0.06
C GLY A 208 0.42 -0.20 1.13
N THR A 209 -0.86 0.09 1.09
CA THR A 209 -1.88 -0.25 2.09
C THR A 209 -1.69 -1.64 2.72
N ALA A 210 -1.43 -2.66 1.88
CA ALA A 210 -1.24 -4.04 2.35
C ALA A 210 0.03 -4.25 3.20
N ASN A 211 1.02 -3.35 3.14
CA ASN A 211 2.20 -3.42 4.00
C ASN A 211 1.86 -2.92 5.40
N THR A 212 1.17 -1.77 5.52
CA THR A 212 0.68 -1.28 6.81
C THR A 212 -0.28 -2.28 7.45
N GLU A 213 -1.16 -2.87 6.65
CA GLU A 213 -2.08 -3.92 7.08
C GLU A 213 -1.34 -5.15 7.65
N PHE A 214 -0.28 -5.58 6.98
CA PHE A 214 0.58 -6.67 7.45
C PHE A 214 1.32 -6.29 8.74
N ASP A 215 1.92 -5.11 8.81
CA ASP A 215 2.66 -4.64 9.97
C ASP A 215 1.77 -4.59 11.22
N VAL A 216 0.57 -4.05 11.08
CA VAL A 216 -0.40 -3.95 12.17
C VAL A 216 -0.90 -5.34 12.60
N LEU A 217 -1.29 -6.20 11.65
CA LEU A 217 -1.83 -7.52 11.98
C LEU A 217 -0.79 -8.47 12.58
N THR A 218 0.49 -8.33 12.22
CA THR A 218 1.55 -9.26 12.65
C THR A 218 2.49 -8.70 13.72
N GLY A 219 2.54 -7.37 13.86
CA GLY A 219 3.57 -6.68 14.65
C GLY A 219 4.97 -6.75 14.02
N MET A 220 5.08 -7.23 12.78
CA MET A 220 6.34 -7.26 12.01
C MET A 220 6.48 -5.94 11.25
N GLN A 221 7.72 -5.61 10.86
CA GLN A 221 8.00 -4.42 10.07
C GLN A 221 8.35 -4.82 8.63
N THR A 222 7.49 -4.48 7.69
CA THR A 222 7.70 -4.77 6.26
C THR A 222 9.04 -4.22 5.76
N ASN A 223 9.47 -3.06 6.25
CA ASN A 223 10.76 -2.45 5.89
C ASN A 223 11.97 -3.33 6.22
N LEU A 224 11.86 -4.23 7.21
CA LEU A 224 12.91 -5.21 7.53
C LEU A 224 12.88 -6.43 6.60
N ILE A 225 11.74 -6.66 5.91
CA ILE A 225 11.57 -7.76 4.97
C ILE A 225 11.98 -7.33 3.56
N SER A 226 11.61 -6.11 3.17
CA SER A 226 11.88 -5.58 1.82
C SER A 226 11.95 -4.06 1.84
N GLU A 227 12.94 -3.50 1.16
CA GLU A 227 13.11 -2.06 0.95
C GLU A 227 12.25 -1.52 -0.21
N THR A 228 11.39 -2.35 -0.80
CA THR A 228 10.53 -1.96 -1.92
C THR A 228 9.05 -2.06 -1.61
N SER A 229 8.23 -1.42 -2.45
CA SER A 229 6.77 -1.43 -2.45
C SER A 229 6.12 -2.81 -2.65
N ASN A 230 6.84 -3.89 -2.41
CA ASN A 230 6.30 -5.25 -2.47
C ASN A 230 5.31 -5.45 -1.33
N SER A 231 4.12 -5.90 -1.66
CA SER A 231 3.17 -6.33 -0.65
C SER A 231 3.74 -7.49 0.17
N ALA A 232 3.96 -7.27 1.46
CA ALA A 232 4.37 -8.31 2.40
C ALA A 232 3.42 -9.51 2.36
N MET A 233 2.14 -9.29 2.08
CA MET A 233 1.11 -10.32 1.94
C MET A 233 1.38 -11.35 0.84
N ARG A 234 2.34 -11.08 -0.06
CA ARG A 234 2.77 -12.03 -1.10
C ARG A 234 4.00 -12.84 -0.72
N SER A 235 4.66 -12.46 0.37
CA SER A 235 5.96 -13.02 0.76
C SER A 235 5.86 -14.31 1.56
N PHE A 236 4.70 -14.66 2.09
CA PHE A 236 4.50 -15.87 2.87
C PHE A 236 3.42 -16.79 2.28
N HIS A 237 3.62 -18.10 2.48
CA HIS A 237 2.76 -19.16 1.94
C HIS A 237 2.47 -20.22 3.00
N HIS A 238 2.52 -19.84 4.28
CA HIS A 238 2.26 -20.68 5.44
C HIS A 238 1.73 -19.81 6.57
N SER A 239 1.17 -20.43 7.59
CA SER A 239 0.61 -19.70 8.75
C SER A 239 1.66 -18.82 9.42
N VAL A 240 1.26 -17.59 9.69
CA VAL A 240 2.03 -16.56 10.39
C VAL A 240 1.22 -16.12 11.61
N PRO A 241 1.82 -16.01 12.80
CA PRO A 241 1.14 -15.47 13.96
C PRO A 241 0.65 -14.05 13.70
N SER A 242 -0.57 -13.75 14.14
CA SER A 242 -1.20 -12.47 13.95
C SER A 242 -2.09 -12.09 15.14
N MET A 243 -2.61 -10.85 15.12
CA MET A 243 -3.63 -10.42 16.09
C MET A 243 -4.85 -11.36 16.09
N ALA A 244 -5.29 -11.84 14.91
CA ALA A 244 -6.41 -12.77 14.81
C ALA A 244 -6.12 -14.07 15.59
N THR A 245 -4.92 -14.66 15.41
CA THR A 245 -4.54 -15.88 16.15
C THR A 245 -4.36 -15.65 17.64
N VAL A 246 -3.80 -14.51 18.04
CA VAL A 246 -3.61 -14.16 19.46
C VAL A 246 -4.94 -13.95 20.17
N LEU A 247 -5.85 -13.18 19.55
CA LEU A 247 -7.18 -12.95 20.10
C LEU A 247 -8.07 -14.20 20.01
N GLY A 248 -7.91 -15.02 18.98
CA GLY A 248 -8.57 -16.32 18.85
C GLY A 248 -8.25 -17.25 20.02
N ASN A 249 -6.99 -17.27 20.48
CA ASN A 249 -6.59 -18.01 21.69
C ASN A 249 -7.25 -17.47 22.98
N GLN A 250 -7.78 -16.25 22.94
CA GLN A 250 -8.53 -15.63 24.02
C GLN A 250 -10.06 -15.76 23.84
N GLY A 251 -10.52 -16.48 22.83
CA GLY A 251 -11.93 -16.76 22.58
C GLY A 251 -12.65 -15.70 21.74
N TYR A 252 -11.92 -14.91 20.95
CA TYR A 252 -12.50 -14.05 19.93
C TYR A 252 -12.65 -14.82 18.62
N SER A 253 -13.72 -14.58 17.88
CA SER A 253 -13.78 -14.82 16.44
C SER A 253 -13.22 -13.61 15.71
N SER A 254 -12.72 -13.80 14.50
CA SER A 254 -12.10 -12.71 13.72
C SER A 254 -12.81 -12.49 12.38
N LEU A 255 -13.09 -11.21 12.08
CA LEU A 255 -13.69 -10.74 10.85
C LEU A 255 -12.75 -9.74 10.18
N TYR A 256 -12.44 -9.98 8.90
CA TYR A 256 -11.84 -8.99 8.02
C TYR A 256 -12.90 -8.44 7.06
N PHE A 257 -12.93 -7.10 6.90
CA PHE A 257 -13.84 -6.43 5.99
C PHE A 257 -13.12 -5.39 5.12
N HIS A 258 -13.30 -5.47 3.80
CA HIS A 258 -12.77 -4.50 2.84
C HIS A 258 -13.67 -4.40 1.60
N PRO A 259 -14.18 -3.20 1.22
CA PRO A 259 -15.01 -3.03 0.04
C PRO A 259 -14.25 -3.09 -1.30
N GLY A 260 -12.99 -3.49 -1.29
CA GLY A 260 -12.19 -3.81 -2.47
C GLY A 260 -12.24 -5.29 -2.82
N SER A 261 -11.58 -5.68 -3.93
CA SER A 261 -11.58 -7.05 -4.44
C SER A 261 -10.67 -7.98 -3.63
N SER A 262 -11.14 -9.20 -3.38
CA SER A 262 -10.46 -10.26 -2.62
C SER A 262 -9.10 -10.66 -3.19
N TRP A 263 -8.96 -10.60 -4.50
CA TRP A 263 -7.74 -10.98 -5.23
C TRP A 263 -6.62 -9.92 -5.16
N PHE A 264 -6.96 -8.65 -4.87
CA PHE A 264 -5.98 -7.57 -4.84
C PHE A 264 -5.00 -7.75 -3.67
N TYR A 265 -3.70 -7.62 -3.92
CA TYR A 265 -2.62 -7.95 -2.98
C TYR A 265 -2.59 -9.41 -2.49
N ASN A 266 -3.35 -10.32 -3.11
CA ASN A 266 -3.52 -11.70 -2.63
C ASN A 266 -4.14 -11.78 -1.23
N ARG A 267 -4.97 -10.79 -0.86
CA ARG A 267 -5.52 -10.62 0.50
C ARG A 267 -6.23 -11.85 1.02
N ASP A 268 -7.12 -12.45 0.25
CA ASP A 268 -7.88 -13.61 0.71
C ASP A 268 -6.98 -14.76 1.18
N SER A 269 -5.95 -15.11 0.37
CA SER A 269 -4.99 -16.15 0.75
C SER A 269 -4.13 -15.73 1.94
N ALA A 270 -3.64 -14.49 1.95
CA ALA A 270 -2.76 -13.98 3.00
C ALA A 270 -3.47 -13.94 4.36
N LEU A 271 -4.69 -13.42 4.40
CA LEU A 271 -5.50 -13.35 5.62
C LEU A 271 -5.86 -14.74 6.14
N SER A 272 -6.05 -15.73 5.25
CA SER A 272 -6.19 -17.13 5.66
C SER A 272 -4.95 -17.65 6.38
N PHE A 273 -3.74 -17.32 5.89
CA PHE A 273 -2.49 -17.67 6.56
C PHE A 273 -2.27 -16.91 7.88
N LEU A 274 -2.84 -15.72 8.01
CA LEU A 274 -2.87 -14.94 9.25
C LEU A 274 -3.92 -15.45 10.24
N GLY A 275 -4.70 -16.47 9.89
CA GLY A 275 -5.68 -17.11 10.77
C GLY A 275 -6.95 -16.29 10.97
N VAL A 276 -7.31 -15.42 10.04
CA VAL A 276 -8.59 -14.71 10.05
C VAL A 276 -9.73 -15.69 9.71
N ASP A 277 -10.74 -15.79 10.57
CA ASP A 277 -11.83 -16.76 10.43
C ASP A 277 -12.74 -16.43 9.26
N GLU A 278 -13.17 -15.19 9.17
CA GLU A 278 -14.08 -14.71 8.12
C GLU A 278 -13.52 -13.50 7.39
N ARG A 279 -13.68 -13.48 6.09
CA ARG A 279 -13.20 -12.42 5.20
C ARG A 279 -14.33 -12.01 4.27
N VAL A 280 -14.68 -10.72 4.28
CA VAL A 280 -15.77 -10.13 3.48
C VAL A 280 -15.19 -9.07 2.56
N PHE A 281 -15.42 -9.22 1.28
CA PHE A 281 -14.94 -8.33 0.22
C PHE A 281 -16.11 -7.78 -0.61
N VAL A 282 -15.81 -6.91 -1.57
CA VAL A 282 -16.83 -6.31 -2.44
C VAL A 282 -17.68 -7.36 -3.17
N GLU A 283 -17.11 -8.52 -3.46
CA GLU A 283 -17.81 -9.62 -4.13
C GLU A 283 -18.98 -10.14 -3.30
N ASP A 284 -18.88 -10.08 -1.97
CA ASP A 284 -19.82 -10.62 -0.99
C ASP A 284 -20.90 -9.59 -0.56
N LEU A 285 -20.74 -8.33 -0.95
CA LEU A 285 -21.62 -7.23 -0.52
C LEU A 285 -22.82 -7.03 -1.46
N GLU A 286 -23.95 -6.66 -0.87
CA GLU A 286 -25.10 -6.13 -1.63
C GLU A 286 -24.85 -4.69 -2.07
N ASP A 287 -24.41 -3.83 -1.13
CA ASP A 287 -24.00 -2.45 -1.39
C ASP A 287 -22.51 -2.41 -1.68
N LYS A 288 -22.17 -2.28 -2.96
CA LYS A 288 -20.80 -2.31 -3.50
C LYS A 288 -20.21 -0.92 -3.70
N SER A 289 -20.82 0.11 -3.13
CA SER A 289 -20.30 1.46 -3.21
C SER A 289 -19.00 1.58 -2.39
N ASN A 290 -18.05 2.32 -2.93
CA ASN A 290 -16.77 2.62 -2.25
C ASN A 290 -16.87 3.77 -1.25
N MET A 291 -18.05 4.38 -1.09
CA MET A 291 -18.25 5.53 -0.20
C MET A 291 -18.22 5.12 1.27
N GLU A 292 -17.71 5.99 2.15
CA GLU A 292 -17.63 5.74 3.59
C GLU A 292 -19.00 5.51 4.23
N THR A 293 -20.05 6.10 3.69
CA THR A 293 -21.45 5.85 4.12
C THR A 293 -21.86 4.39 3.90
N SER A 294 -21.49 3.81 2.77
CA SER A 294 -21.76 2.40 2.46
C SER A 294 -20.85 1.48 3.28
N PHE A 295 -19.58 1.87 3.45
CA PHE A 295 -18.65 1.15 4.33
C PHE A 295 -19.20 1.06 5.75
N LEU A 296 -19.62 2.16 6.34
CA LEU A 296 -20.17 2.22 7.69
C LEU A 296 -21.44 1.38 7.83
N LYS A 297 -22.35 1.47 6.86
CA LYS A 297 -23.58 0.66 6.84
C LYS A 297 -23.25 -0.85 6.82
N ASN A 298 -22.37 -1.27 5.91
CA ASN A 298 -21.94 -2.67 5.82
C ASN A 298 -21.23 -3.13 7.10
N LEU A 299 -20.32 -2.31 7.65
CA LEU A 299 -19.61 -2.62 8.89
C LEU A 299 -20.58 -2.81 10.08
N LYS A 300 -21.52 -1.88 10.29
CA LYS A 300 -22.55 -1.98 11.34
C LYS A 300 -23.36 -3.26 11.20
N GLN A 301 -23.78 -3.60 9.99
CA GLN A 301 -24.52 -4.85 9.72
C GLN A 301 -23.69 -6.09 10.04
N LEU A 302 -22.49 -6.18 9.49
CA LEU A 302 -21.57 -7.33 9.66
C LEU A 302 -21.25 -7.59 11.14
N VAL A 303 -20.93 -6.53 11.90
CA VAL A 303 -20.63 -6.64 13.33
C VAL A 303 -21.89 -7.04 14.12
N SER A 304 -23.03 -6.37 13.87
CA SER A 304 -24.28 -6.67 14.56
C SER A 304 -24.73 -8.12 14.39
N GLU A 305 -24.68 -8.65 13.17
CA GLU A 305 -25.09 -10.04 12.88
C GLU A 305 -24.25 -11.06 13.64
N ARG A 306 -22.95 -10.80 13.84
CA ARG A 306 -22.00 -11.73 14.48
C ARG A 306 -21.97 -11.61 16.00
N THR A 307 -22.41 -10.49 16.54
CA THR A 307 -22.37 -10.24 17.99
C THR A 307 -23.72 -10.50 18.69
N GLN A 308 -24.79 -10.81 17.93
CA GLN A 308 -26.15 -11.04 18.47
C GLN A 308 -26.22 -12.14 19.55
N ASN A 309 -25.34 -13.14 19.50
CA ASN A 309 -25.31 -14.24 20.45
C ASN A 309 -24.36 -14.01 21.64
N GLY A 310 -23.85 -12.80 21.82
CA GLY A 310 -22.85 -12.47 22.84
C GLY A 310 -21.43 -12.96 22.52
N GLU A 311 -21.15 -13.31 21.27
CA GLU A 311 -19.81 -13.67 20.80
C GLU A 311 -18.87 -12.47 20.88
N ARG A 312 -17.59 -12.74 21.16
CA ARG A 312 -16.54 -11.71 21.13
C ARG A 312 -15.91 -11.70 19.75
N LEU A 313 -15.93 -10.52 19.14
CA LEU A 313 -15.47 -10.32 17.77
C LEU A 313 -14.29 -9.35 17.73
N PHE A 314 -13.26 -9.76 17.04
CA PHE A 314 -12.20 -8.89 16.54
C PHE A 314 -12.48 -8.58 15.07
N THR A 315 -12.81 -7.34 14.77
CA THR A 315 -13.02 -6.86 13.41
C THR A 315 -11.84 -6.02 12.98
N TYR A 316 -11.20 -6.39 11.86
CA TYR A 316 -10.26 -5.55 11.15
C TYR A 316 -10.89 -5.10 9.83
N ALA A 317 -11.04 -3.80 9.64
CA ALA A 317 -11.69 -3.26 8.46
C ALA A 317 -10.79 -2.22 7.77
N THR A 318 -10.77 -2.24 6.44
CA THR A 318 -9.96 -1.31 5.63
C THR A 318 -10.88 -0.56 4.68
N THR A 319 -10.85 0.79 4.72
CA THR A 319 -11.65 1.63 3.82
C THR A 319 -11.01 1.74 2.43
N ILE A 320 -11.66 2.43 1.49
CA ILE A 320 -11.14 2.61 0.12
C ILE A 320 -11.55 3.93 -0.53
N GLN A 321 -12.52 4.67 0.03
CA GLN A 321 -13.05 5.85 -0.64
C GLN A 321 -11.96 6.85 -0.98
N ASN A 322 -11.00 7.09 -0.08
CA ASN A 322 -9.97 8.10 -0.29
C ASN A 322 -8.75 7.60 -1.08
N HIS A 323 -8.85 6.42 -1.74
CA HIS A 323 -7.82 5.95 -2.67
C HIS A 323 -7.67 6.91 -3.86
N GLN A 324 -6.44 7.17 -4.31
CA GLN A 324 -6.19 7.96 -5.52
C GLN A 324 -6.87 7.31 -6.77
N ALA A 325 -7.20 8.05 -7.90
CA ALA A 325 -6.68 9.36 -8.22
C ALA A 325 -7.56 10.48 -7.58
N TYR A 326 -6.90 11.58 -7.18
CA TYR A 326 -7.57 12.76 -6.64
C TYR A 326 -7.91 13.74 -7.77
N THR A 327 -8.93 13.42 -8.54
CA THR A 327 -9.45 14.24 -9.63
C THR A 327 -10.92 14.57 -9.40
N TYR A 328 -11.38 15.74 -9.85
CA TYR A 328 -12.80 16.13 -9.71
C TYR A 328 -13.77 15.12 -10.35
N SER A 329 -13.30 14.35 -11.33
CA SER A 329 -14.11 13.29 -11.96
C SER A 329 -14.31 12.04 -11.10
N LYS A 330 -13.70 11.96 -9.90
CA LYS A 330 -13.86 10.85 -8.96
C LYS A 330 -15.29 10.74 -8.44
N TYR A 331 -15.96 11.88 -8.31
CA TYR A 331 -17.32 11.96 -7.83
C TYR A 331 -18.25 12.47 -8.94
N ASP A 332 -19.55 12.15 -8.86
CA ASP A 332 -20.59 12.61 -9.80
C ASP A 332 -21.23 13.94 -9.40
N PHE A 333 -20.62 14.64 -8.44
CA PHE A 333 -21.02 15.94 -7.93
C PHE A 333 -19.81 16.87 -7.80
N GLU A 334 -20.06 18.16 -7.64
CA GLU A 334 -19.03 19.17 -7.44
C GLU A 334 -18.42 19.06 -6.03
N VAL A 335 -17.12 18.72 -5.96
CA VAL A 335 -16.37 18.67 -4.71
C VAL A 335 -16.04 20.08 -4.24
N PRO A 336 -16.27 20.42 -2.96
CA PRO A 336 -15.88 21.72 -2.41
C PRO A 336 -14.37 21.96 -2.57
N LYS A 337 -14.03 23.18 -2.98
CA LYS A 337 -12.61 23.57 -3.06
C LYS A 337 -12.03 23.80 -1.69
N VAL A 338 -10.74 23.47 -1.52
CA VAL A 338 -10.02 23.76 -0.28
C VAL A 338 -9.98 25.27 0.01
N GLN A 339 -10.02 25.59 1.30
CA GLN A 339 -9.95 26.98 1.79
C GLN A 339 -8.50 27.28 2.20
N THR A 340 -7.79 28.08 1.42
CA THR A 340 -6.37 28.37 1.66
C THR A 340 -6.06 29.86 1.62
N SER A 341 -5.07 30.28 2.40
CA SER A 341 -4.50 31.63 2.38
C SER A 341 -3.45 31.84 1.28
N VAL A 342 -2.98 30.77 0.68
CA VAL A 342 -2.00 30.76 -0.41
C VAL A 342 -2.68 30.51 -1.75
N GLN A 343 -2.08 30.99 -2.83
CA GLN A 343 -2.56 30.72 -4.18
C GLN A 343 -1.97 29.39 -4.65
N LEU A 344 -2.84 28.43 -4.92
CA LEU A 344 -2.49 27.13 -5.47
C LEU A 344 -2.49 27.14 -7.00
N SER A 345 -1.72 26.28 -7.62
CA SER A 345 -1.93 25.90 -9.01
C SER A 345 -3.26 25.15 -9.17
N ASP A 346 -3.86 25.20 -10.36
CA ASP A 346 -5.14 24.51 -10.64
C ASP A 346 -5.04 23.01 -10.32
N TYR A 347 -3.87 22.39 -10.56
CA TYR A 347 -3.67 20.97 -10.31
C TYR A 347 -3.51 20.67 -8.81
N ALA A 348 -2.78 21.48 -8.05
CA ALA A 348 -2.68 21.32 -6.61
C ALA A 348 -4.03 21.56 -5.91
N GLU A 349 -4.82 22.56 -6.37
CA GLU A 349 -6.17 22.80 -5.88
C GLU A 349 -7.07 21.58 -6.10
N GLU A 350 -7.02 20.96 -7.28
CA GLU A 350 -7.80 19.76 -7.58
C GLU A 350 -7.42 18.60 -6.65
N LEU A 351 -6.11 18.29 -6.57
CA LEU A 351 -5.60 17.21 -5.71
C LEU A 351 -6.04 17.39 -4.26
N LEU A 352 -5.79 18.56 -3.69
CA LEU A 352 -6.10 18.88 -2.30
C LEU A 352 -7.61 18.89 -2.03
N SER A 353 -8.42 19.43 -2.95
CA SER A 353 -9.86 19.49 -2.78
C SER A 353 -10.50 18.12 -2.74
N VAL A 354 -10.14 17.26 -3.68
CA VAL A 354 -10.66 15.88 -3.75
C VAL A 354 -10.18 15.04 -2.58
N TYR A 355 -8.91 15.20 -2.20
CA TYR A 355 -8.35 14.52 -1.05
C TYR A 355 -9.00 14.95 0.27
N ALA A 356 -9.09 16.26 0.53
CA ALA A 356 -9.71 16.80 1.74
C ALA A 356 -11.17 16.41 1.89
N TYR A 357 -11.92 16.34 0.77
CA TYR A 357 -13.28 15.81 0.79
C TYR A 357 -13.33 14.35 1.25
N GLY A 358 -12.42 13.50 0.77
CA GLY A 358 -12.32 12.12 1.22
C GLY A 358 -11.98 12.02 2.71
N VAL A 359 -11.02 12.82 3.20
CA VAL A 359 -10.70 12.93 4.63
C VAL A 359 -11.93 13.32 5.44
N LYS A 360 -12.69 14.32 4.98
CA LYS A 360 -13.93 14.71 5.63
C LYS A 360 -14.92 13.56 5.74
N CYS A 361 -15.13 12.80 4.66
CA CYS A 361 -16.04 11.65 4.69
C CYS A 361 -15.58 10.59 5.72
N SER A 362 -14.29 10.34 5.82
CA SER A 362 -13.74 9.39 6.79
C SER A 362 -13.82 9.90 8.23
N SER A 363 -13.61 11.20 8.43
CA SER A 363 -13.73 11.87 9.72
C SER A 363 -15.19 11.87 10.23
N ASP A 364 -16.14 12.19 9.35
CA ASP A 364 -17.59 12.15 9.63
C ASP A 364 -18.04 10.70 9.94
N MET A 365 -17.53 9.73 9.18
CA MET A 365 -17.80 8.29 9.40
C MET A 365 -17.31 7.82 10.77
N LEU A 366 -16.12 8.24 11.19
CA LEU A 366 -15.58 7.92 12.51
C LEU A 366 -16.46 8.47 13.63
N LEU A 367 -16.92 9.72 13.51
CA LEU A 367 -17.84 10.35 14.47
C LEU A 367 -19.14 9.57 14.55
N GLU A 368 -19.79 9.29 13.42
CA GLU A 368 -21.06 8.54 13.37
C GLU A 368 -20.90 7.11 13.92
N LEU A 369 -19.79 6.44 13.64
CA LEU A 369 -19.50 5.13 14.19
C LEU A 369 -19.35 5.19 15.72
N THR A 370 -18.63 6.18 16.23
CA THR A 370 -18.40 6.35 17.66
C THR A 370 -19.74 6.62 18.39
N GLU A 371 -20.59 7.49 17.83
CA GLU A 371 -21.94 7.73 18.37
C GLU A 371 -22.79 6.44 18.39
N TYR A 372 -22.75 5.68 17.30
CA TYR A 372 -23.45 4.39 17.23
C TYR A 372 -22.95 3.41 18.30
N LEU A 373 -21.64 3.23 18.43
CA LEU A 373 -21.05 2.31 19.40
C LEU A 373 -21.37 2.74 20.85
N ASN A 374 -21.35 4.04 21.14
CA ASN A 374 -21.75 4.58 22.43
C ASN A 374 -23.23 4.34 22.76
N SER A 375 -24.08 4.10 21.77
CA SER A 375 -25.49 3.76 21.98
C SER A 375 -25.74 2.29 22.33
N LEU A 376 -24.70 1.43 22.24
CA LEU A 376 -24.79 0.01 22.55
C LEU A 376 -24.47 -0.24 24.02
N ASP A 377 -25.09 -1.27 24.61
CA ASP A 377 -24.80 -1.69 25.98
C ASP A 377 -23.51 -2.54 26.10
N ASP A 378 -22.96 -3.01 24.97
CA ASP A 378 -21.77 -3.88 24.94
C ASP A 378 -20.48 -3.04 24.90
N PRO A 379 -19.47 -3.32 25.75
CA PRO A 379 -18.22 -2.57 25.72
C PRO A 379 -17.44 -2.82 24.45
N TYR A 380 -16.76 -1.79 23.95
CA TYR A 380 -15.95 -1.86 22.75
C TYR A 380 -14.59 -1.12 22.90
N VAL A 381 -13.65 -1.51 22.06
CA VAL A 381 -12.43 -0.76 21.77
C VAL A 381 -12.43 -0.47 20.28
N LEU A 382 -12.41 0.81 19.91
CA LEU A 382 -12.29 1.26 18.55
C LEU A 382 -10.86 1.79 18.33
N VAL A 383 -10.17 1.26 17.33
CA VAL A 383 -8.87 1.75 16.86
C VAL A 383 -9.05 2.27 15.43
N PHE A 384 -8.64 3.52 15.19
CA PHE A 384 -8.76 4.17 13.89
C PHE A 384 -7.44 4.81 13.52
N PHE A 385 -6.90 4.55 12.31
CA PHE A 385 -5.61 5.08 11.86
C PHE A 385 -5.53 5.08 10.33
N GLY A 386 -4.66 5.94 9.77
CA GLY A 386 -4.36 5.96 8.35
C GLY A 386 -3.32 4.90 7.96
N ASP A 387 -3.38 4.41 6.73
CA ASP A 387 -2.44 3.41 6.20
C ASP A 387 -1.16 4.02 5.64
N HIS A 388 -1.22 5.21 5.07
CA HIS A 388 -0.10 6.00 4.57
C HIS A 388 -0.51 7.45 4.30
N ARG A 389 0.47 8.35 4.14
CA ARG A 389 0.20 9.70 3.59
C ARG A 389 -0.21 9.60 2.12
N PRO A 390 -1.07 10.50 1.61
CA PRO A 390 -1.46 10.53 0.21
C PRO A 390 -0.31 10.98 -0.70
N ASN A 391 -0.27 10.47 -1.93
CA ASN A 391 0.53 11.08 -2.99
C ASN A 391 -0.29 12.24 -3.61
N LEU A 392 0.15 13.47 -3.39
CA LEU A 392 -0.50 14.70 -3.86
C LEU A 392 0.32 15.38 -4.97
N GLY A 393 0.71 14.60 -5.96
CA GLY A 393 1.41 15.04 -7.15
C GLY A 393 2.92 14.74 -7.12
N ALA A 394 3.50 14.70 -8.33
CA ALA A 394 4.92 14.44 -8.51
C ALA A 394 5.79 15.46 -7.76
N ASP A 395 6.93 15.01 -7.26
CA ASP A 395 7.87 15.84 -6.48
C ASP A 395 7.19 16.57 -5.31
N TYR A 396 6.18 15.94 -4.68
CA TYR A 396 5.41 16.49 -3.55
C TYR A 396 4.71 17.83 -3.86
N LEU A 397 4.24 17.99 -5.11
CA LEU A 397 3.74 19.26 -5.64
C LEU A 397 2.81 20.01 -4.67
N ALA A 398 1.70 19.39 -4.27
CA ALA A 398 0.70 20.07 -3.46
C ALA A 398 1.21 20.33 -2.03
N TYR A 399 2.02 19.45 -1.47
CA TYR A 399 2.67 19.69 -0.17
C TYR A 399 3.59 20.90 -0.21
N ASN A 400 4.40 21.05 -1.25
CA ASN A 400 5.27 22.20 -1.43
C ASN A 400 4.47 23.51 -1.57
N GLU A 401 3.34 23.48 -2.30
CA GLU A 401 2.52 24.68 -2.49
C GLU A 401 1.81 25.13 -1.22
N ILE A 402 1.48 24.23 -0.30
CA ILE A 402 0.93 24.58 1.03
C ILE A 402 2.02 24.82 2.09
N GLY A 403 3.30 24.72 1.71
CA GLY A 403 4.42 24.96 2.62
C GLY A 403 4.71 23.84 3.59
N MET A 404 4.25 22.63 3.31
CA MET A 404 4.46 21.44 4.12
C MET A 404 5.70 20.69 3.60
N ASP A 405 6.79 20.69 4.37
CA ASP A 405 8.00 19.93 4.03
C ASP A 405 7.86 18.49 4.56
N ILE A 406 7.69 17.56 3.64
CA ILE A 406 7.54 16.12 3.98
C ILE A 406 8.74 15.30 3.49
N ALA A 407 9.76 15.94 2.94
CA ALA A 407 10.95 15.24 2.45
C ALA A 407 11.89 14.80 3.59
N ASP A 408 11.79 15.45 4.74
CA ASP A 408 12.61 15.19 5.93
C ASP A 408 11.85 14.43 7.05
N ASP A 409 10.56 14.14 6.86
CA ASP A 409 9.73 13.32 7.76
C ASP A 409 9.74 11.81 7.35
#